data_cdaaed410720dc57877f79c31948590a
#
_entry.id   cdaaed410720dc57877f79c31948590a
#
_cell.length_a   1.000
_cell.length_b   1.000
_cell.length_c   1.000
_cell.angle_alpha   90.00
_cell.angle_beta   90.00
_cell.angle_gamma   90.00
#
_symmetry.space_group_name_H-M   'P 1'
#
loop_
_entity.id
_entity.type
_entity.pdbx_description
1 polymer ?
#
loop_
_entity_poly.entity_id
_entity_poly.type
_entity_poly.pdbx_seq_one_letter_code
_entity_poly.pdbx_strand_id
1 'polypeptide(L)'
;MEVLNHMRERLSDYQELYGDLYNLEATPAESTSFRLAKHDKKHYPAILTAHEGATPYYTNSSHLPVGFTDDVFEALDIQDRLQPLYTSGTVFHTFLGEKLPDWKAAAALVRRIAENYELPYYTLSPTYSVCADHGYLTGEQYKCPICGRKTEVYSRITGYYRPVQNWNDGKSQEFQDRKTYAACASTADFRAVKTEEVPLPQEPEQQAGETLLFVTKTCPNCRIVKPLLDQAGVQYQIMDVAEHQELAKSYKLKQAPTLVVNGVTYTGVAGIKSYLKQ
;
A
#
# COMPACT_ATOMS: atom_id res chain seq x y z
N MET A 1 -12.10 -12.25 20.37
CA MET A 1 -10.76 -12.54 20.97
C MET A 1 -10.69 -13.96 21.52
N GLU A 2 -11.60 -14.41 22.38
CA GLU A 2 -11.57 -15.75 23.00
C GLU A 2 -11.43 -16.89 21.98
N VAL A 3 -12.22 -16.88 20.90
CA VAL A 3 -12.16 -17.92 19.85
C VAL A 3 -10.77 -17.94 19.18
N LEU A 4 -10.21 -16.78 18.84
CA LEU A 4 -8.89 -16.70 18.19
C LEU A 4 -7.78 -17.19 19.16
N ASN A 5 -7.84 -16.82 20.43
CA ASN A 5 -6.89 -17.29 21.44
C ASN A 5 -6.98 -18.81 21.61
N HIS A 6 -8.21 -19.35 21.72
CA HIS A 6 -8.40 -20.80 21.80
C HIS A 6 -7.84 -21.54 20.58
N MET A 7 -8.07 -21.01 19.36
CA MET A 7 -7.51 -21.57 18.13
C MET A 7 -5.97 -21.56 18.16
N ARG A 8 -5.37 -20.47 18.61
CA ARG A 8 -3.90 -20.37 18.74
C ARG A 8 -3.34 -21.39 19.74
N GLU A 9 -3.98 -21.56 20.89
CA GLU A 9 -3.60 -22.58 21.87
C GLU A 9 -3.64 -23.99 21.26
N ARG A 10 -4.73 -24.32 20.55
CA ARG A 10 -4.86 -25.60 19.87
C ARG A 10 -3.81 -25.83 18.77
N LEU A 11 -3.49 -24.80 18.01
CA LEU A 11 -2.43 -24.88 17.00
C LEU A 11 -1.05 -25.09 17.66
N SER A 12 -0.81 -24.46 18.82
CA SER A 12 0.39 -24.69 19.61
C SER A 12 0.51 -26.14 20.08
N ASP A 13 -0.59 -26.72 20.60
CA ASP A 13 -0.66 -28.13 21.01
C ASP A 13 -0.33 -29.05 19.83
N TYR A 14 -0.84 -28.75 18.62
CA TYR A 14 -0.55 -29.53 17.42
C TYR A 14 0.89 -29.38 16.95
N GLN A 15 1.46 -28.18 17.05
CA GLN A 15 2.87 -27.94 16.74
C GLN A 15 3.79 -28.79 17.65
N GLU A 16 3.47 -28.87 18.93
CA GLU A 16 4.20 -29.68 19.89
C GLU A 16 4.02 -31.19 19.61
N LEU A 17 2.81 -31.62 19.29
CA LEU A 17 2.47 -33.01 19.08
C LEU A 17 3.06 -33.59 17.76
N TYR A 18 2.98 -32.82 16.67
CA TYR A 18 3.33 -33.29 15.34
C TYR A 18 4.69 -32.79 14.84
N GLY A 19 5.25 -31.75 15.46
CA GLY A 19 6.51 -31.13 15.05
C GLY A 19 6.42 -30.26 13.82
N ASP A 20 5.20 -29.97 13.33
CA ASP A 20 4.94 -29.15 12.17
C ASP A 20 4.54 -27.72 12.59
N LEU A 21 4.79 -26.73 11.71
CA LEU A 21 4.34 -25.36 11.91
C LEU A 21 2.92 -25.17 11.36
N TYR A 22 2.04 -24.58 12.18
CA TYR A 22 0.66 -24.27 11.80
C TYR A 22 0.42 -22.77 11.84
N ASN A 23 -0.34 -22.27 10.87
CA ASN A 23 -0.76 -20.86 10.78
C ASN A 23 -2.23 -20.69 11.09
N LEU A 24 -2.56 -19.63 11.82
CA LEU A 24 -3.92 -19.12 11.91
C LEU A 24 -4.08 -17.96 10.94
N GLU A 25 -4.85 -18.18 9.88
CA GLU A 25 -5.00 -17.26 8.77
C GLU A 25 -6.41 -16.67 8.68
N ALA A 26 -6.49 -15.37 8.35
CA ALA A 26 -7.74 -14.69 8.02
C ALA A 26 -7.96 -14.76 6.50
N THR A 27 -8.51 -15.85 6.00
CA THR A 27 -8.73 -16.07 4.56
C THR A 27 -9.82 -15.16 4.00
N PRO A 28 -9.52 -14.33 2.98
CA PRO A 28 -10.53 -13.50 2.34
C PRO A 28 -11.46 -14.34 1.46
N ALA A 29 -12.77 -14.04 1.48
CA ALA A 29 -13.79 -14.70 0.68
C ALA A 29 -14.53 -13.70 -0.21
N GLU A 30 -14.49 -13.89 -1.52
CA GLU A 30 -15.17 -13.01 -2.47
C GLU A 30 -16.65 -13.39 -2.67
N SER A 31 -16.92 -14.66 -3.05
CA SER A 31 -18.27 -15.13 -3.34
C SER A 31 -18.91 -15.89 -2.18
N THR A 32 -18.10 -16.54 -1.37
CA THR A 32 -18.57 -17.44 -0.31
C THR A 32 -19.28 -16.66 0.80
N SER A 33 -18.84 -15.46 1.15
CA SER A 33 -19.47 -14.58 2.14
C SER A 33 -20.94 -14.27 1.80
N PHE A 34 -21.24 -14.00 0.54
CA PHE A 34 -22.60 -13.80 0.06
C PHE A 34 -23.40 -15.11 -0.01
N ARG A 35 -22.79 -16.16 -0.61
CA ARG A 35 -23.45 -17.43 -0.82
C ARG A 35 -23.89 -18.07 0.49
N LEU A 36 -23.01 -18.12 1.49
CA LEU A 36 -23.34 -18.68 2.81
C LEU A 36 -24.38 -17.84 3.52
N ALA A 37 -24.24 -16.52 3.57
CA ALA A 37 -25.23 -15.65 4.20
C ALA A 37 -26.64 -15.83 3.60
N LYS A 38 -26.75 -15.97 2.28
CA LYS A 38 -28.02 -16.24 1.60
C LYS A 38 -28.65 -17.58 2.00
N HIS A 39 -27.82 -18.63 2.13
CA HIS A 39 -28.29 -19.93 2.60
C HIS A 39 -28.72 -19.89 4.05
N ASP A 40 -27.92 -19.26 4.92
CA ASP A 40 -28.19 -19.18 6.34
C ASP A 40 -29.44 -18.35 6.63
N LYS A 41 -29.66 -17.22 5.97
CA LYS A 41 -30.89 -16.43 6.11
C LYS A 41 -32.14 -17.23 5.70
N LYS A 42 -32.02 -18.14 4.74
CA LYS A 42 -33.13 -19.02 4.33
C LYS A 42 -33.51 -20.04 5.41
N HIS A 43 -32.50 -20.60 6.10
CA HIS A 43 -32.71 -21.64 7.11
C HIS A 43 -32.85 -21.05 8.52
N TYR A 44 -32.23 -19.93 8.76
CA TYR A 44 -32.18 -19.23 10.06
C TYR A 44 -32.48 -17.74 9.85
N PRO A 45 -33.76 -17.34 9.67
CA PRO A 45 -34.10 -15.96 9.32
C PRO A 45 -33.62 -14.90 10.30
N ALA A 46 -33.41 -15.28 11.56
CA ALA A 46 -32.93 -14.38 12.64
C ALA A 46 -31.40 -14.25 12.70
N ILE A 47 -30.65 -14.96 11.83
CA ILE A 47 -29.18 -14.86 11.87
C ILE A 47 -28.73 -13.46 11.44
N LEU A 48 -27.73 -12.93 12.17
CA LEU A 48 -27.18 -11.61 11.88
C LEU A 48 -26.25 -11.69 10.65
N THR A 49 -26.41 -10.76 9.73
CA THR A 49 -25.56 -10.56 8.56
C THR A 49 -25.12 -9.10 8.49
N ALA A 50 -24.10 -8.79 7.71
CA ALA A 50 -23.61 -7.43 7.58
C ALA A 50 -24.61 -6.49 6.88
N HIS A 51 -25.47 -7.07 6.01
CA HIS A 51 -26.58 -6.37 5.37
C HIS A 51 -27.87 -7.14 5.60
N GLU A 52 -28.92 -6.47 6.08
CA GLU A 52 -30.22 -7.08 6.42
C GLU A 52 -31.22 -7.10 5.25
N GLY A 53 -30.85 -6.58 4.09
CA GLY A 53 -31.71 -6.51 2.89
C GLY A 53 -31.77 -7.80 2.08
N ALA A 54 -32.20 -7.68 0.83
CA ALA A 54 -32.34 -8.78 -0.11
C ALA A 54 -31.03 -9.46 -0.50
N THR A 55 -29.89 -8.79 -0.27
CA THR A 55 -28.55 -9.28 -0.62
C THR A 55 -27.67 -9.38 0.64
N PRO A 56 -27.98 -10.35 1.54
CA PRO A 56 -27.21 -10.51 2.77
C PRO A 56 -25.79 -11.00 2.47
N TYR A 57 -24.82 -10.54 3.25
CA TYR A 57 -23.43 -11.03 3.18
C TYR A 57 -22.80 -11.04 4.57
N TYR A 58 -21.76 -11.87 4.74
CA TYR A 58 -20.88 -11.85 5.90
C TYR A 58 -19.65 -11.03 5.63
N THR A 59 -19.12 -10.42 6.67
CA THR A 59 -17.76 -9.83 6.62
C THR A 59 -16.71 -10.93 6.49
N ASN A 60 -15.55 -10.59 5.94
CA ASN A 60 -14.43 -11.53 5.90
C ASN A 60 -13.78 -11.61 7.30
N SER A 61 -13.56 -12.85 7.77
CA SER A 61 -12.83 -13.12 9.01
C SER A 61 -13.31 -12.24 10.17
N SER A 62 -12.41 -11.51 10.84
CA SER A 62 -12.72 -10.58 11.92
C SER A 62 -12.83 -9.12 11.46
N HIS A 63 -13.00 -8.87 10.17
CA HIS A 63 -13.17 -7.51 9.66
C HIS A 63 -14.48 -6.89 10.14
N LEU A 64 -14.43 -5.60 10.41
CA LEU A 64 -15.65 -4.82 10.68
C LEU A 64 -16.56 -4.77 9.46
N PRO A 65 -17.89 -4.69 9.65
CA PRO A 65 -18.78 -4.32 8.57
C PRO A 65 -18.32 -3.02 7.91
N VAL A 66 -18.33 -2.96 6.59
CA VAL A 66 -17.80 -1.82 5.82
C VAL A 66 -18.55 -0.50 6.05
N GLY A 67 -19.77 -0.57 6.58
CA GLY A 67 -20.59 0.57 6.96
C GLY A 67 -20.51 0.91 8.46
N PHE A 68 -19.61 0.31 9.23
CA PHE A 68 -19.54 0.50 10.67
C PHE A 68 -19.18 1.94 11.04
N THR A 69 -18.10 2.47 10.51
CA THR A 69 -17.64 3.85 10.79
C THR A 69 -16.96 4.44 9.56
N ASP A 70 -16.92 5.76 9.49
CA ASP A 70 -16.14 6.56 8.53
C ASP A 70 -14.85 7.13 9.16
N ASP A 71 -14.62 6.88 10.46
CA ASP A 71 -13.38 7.20 11.16
C ASP A 71 -12.42 6.01 11.07
N VAL A 72 -11.29 6.22 10.41
CA VAL A 72 -10.24 5.21 10.25
C VAL A 72 -9.62 4.79 11.58
N PHE A 73 -9.51 5.72 12.54
CA PHE A 73 -8.85 5.42 13.82
C PHE A 73 -9.77 4.65 14.76
N GLU A 74 -11.09 4.93 14.75
CA GLU A 74 -12.06 4.09 15.45
C GLU A 74 -12.05 2.65 14.93
N ALA A 75 -11.95 2.48 13.60
CA ALA A 75 -11.82 1.16 13.01
C ALA A 75 -10.49 0.48 13.38
N LEU A 76 -9.39 1.23 13.39
CA LEU A 76 -8.07 0.73 13.78
C LEU A 76 -8.03 0.29 15.24
N ASP A 77 -8.61 1.06 16.17
CA ASP A 77 -8.67 0.72 17.61
C ASP A 77 -9.34 -0.63 17.86
N ILE A 78 -10.34 -0.99 17.07
CA ILE A 78 -11.02 -2.29 17.16
C ILE A 78 -10.19 -3.38 16.49
N GLN A 79 -9.66 -3.12 15.28
CA GLN A 79 -8.94 -4.13 14.50
C GLN A 79 -7.57 -4.45 15.08
N ASP A 80 -6.91 -3.51 15.73
CA ASP A 80 -5.64 -3.70 16.41
C ASP A 80 -5.71 -4.72 17.55
N ARG A 81 -6.87 -4.89 18.14
CA ARG A 81 -7.11 -5.92 19.18
C ARG A 81 -7.33 -7.32 18.62
N LEU A 82 -7.62 -7.46 17.35
CA LEU A 82 -8.02 -8.72 16.71
C LEU A 82 -6.97 -9.23 15.74
N GLN A 83 -6.43 -8.35 14.89
CA GLN A 83 -5.55 -8.77 13.79
C GLN A 83 -4.19 -9.29 14.24
N PRO A 84 -3.54 -8.80 15.31
CA PRO A 84 -2.31 -9.40 15.84
C PRO A 84 -2.47 -10.83 16.38
N LEU A 85 -3.72 -11.28 16.58
CA LEU A 85 -3.98 -12.66 16.99
C LEU A 85 -3.86 -13.68 15.85
N TYR A 86 -3.90 -13.24 14.60
CA TYR A 86 -3.56 -14.09 13.46
C TYR A 86 -2.06 -14.22 13.30
N THR A 87 -1.61 -15.36 12.79
CA THR A 87 -0.18 -15.62 12.53
C THR A 87 0.18 -15.34 11.07
N SER A 88 -0.80 -15.27 10.18
CA SER A 88 -0.65 -14.87 8.77
C SER A 88 -1.99 -14.45 8.16
N GLY A 89 -1.96 -13.99 6.90
CA GLY A 89 -3.13 -13.79 6.04
C GLY A 89 -4.13 -12.72 6.50
N THR A 90 -3.80 -11.88 7.48
CA THR A 90 -4.67 -10.79 7.91
C THR A 90 -4.28 -9.47 7.28
N VAL A 91 -5.27 -8.59 7.05
CA VAL A 91 -5.05 -7.26 6.48
C VAL A 91 -6.15 -6.29 6.92
N PHE A 92 -5.78 -5.04 7.15
CA PHE A 92 -6.73 -3.94 7.29
C PHE A 92 -6.76 -3.12 6.01
N HIS A 93 -7.92 -3.03 5.35
CA HIS A 93 -8.10 -2.22 4.16
C HIS A 93 -8.65 -0.83 4.53
N THR A 94 -7.83 0.20 4.38
CA THR A 94 -8.29 1.57 4.52
C THR A 94 -8.95 2.00 3.21
N PHE A 95 -10.28 1.90 3.14
CA PHE A 95 -11.05 2.31 1.98
C PHE A 95 -11.18 3.83 1.92
N LEU A 96 -10.43 4.45 1.04
CA LEU A 96 -10.47 5.90 0.80
C LEU A 96 -11.44 6.20 -0.34
N GLY A 97 -12.25 7.25 -0.20
CA GLY A 97 -13.18 7.68 -1.25
C GLY A 97 -12.46 8.16 -2.50
N GLU A 98 -11.24 8.70 -2.32
CA GLU A 98 -10.42 9.24 -3.39
C GLU A 98 -8.92 9.05 -3.07
N LYS A 99 -8.07 9.39 -4.02
CA LYS A 99 -6.62 9.41 -3.84
C LYS A 99 -6.23 10.49 -2.83
N LEU A 100 -5.30 10.16 -1.93
CA LEU A 100 -4.68 11.16 -1.04
C LEU A 100 -4.03 12.29 -1.86
N PRO A 101 -4.04 13.53 -1.34
CA PRO A 101 -3.60 14.70 -2.10
C PRO A 101 -2.15 14.59 -2.59
N ASP A 102 -1.27 14.02 -1.76
CA ASP A 102 0.13 13.82 -2.11
C ASP A 102 0.75 12.63 -1.36
N TRP A 103 1.99 12.33 -1.69
CA TRP A 103 2.73 11.25 -1.04
C TRP A 103 3.06 11.55 0.44
N LYS A 104 3.16 12.82 0.84
CA LYS A 104 3.45 13.22 2.23
C LYS A 104 2.27 12.90 3.13
N ALA A 105 1.04 13.16 2.65
CA ALA A 105 -0.17 12.76 3.35
C ALA A 105 -0.25 11.23 3.50
N ALA A 106 0.09 10.47 2.46
CA ALA A 106 0.17 9.02 2.53
C ALA A 106 1.23 8.54 3.53
N ALA A 107 2.43 9.12 3.49
CA ALA A 107 3.53 8.79 4.39
C ALA A 107 3.18 9.13 5.86
N ALA A 108 2.53 10.25 6.11
CA ALA A 108 2.08 10.65 7.45
C ALA A 108 1.05 9.67 8.01
N LEU A 109 0.05 9.26 7.21
CA LEU A 109 -0.93 8.27 7.61
C LEU A 109 -0.28 6.91 7.91
N VAL A 110 0.59 6.43 7.00
CA VAL A 110 1.33 5.17 7.18
C VAL A 110 2.18 5.19 8.44
N ARG A 111 2.97 6.25 8.65
CA ARG A 111 3.79 6.41 9.86
C ARG A 111 2.94 6.38 11.11
N ARG A 112 1.85 7.13 11.12
CA ARG A 112 0.95 7.21 12.26
C ARG A 112 0.35 5.86 12.61
N ILE A 113 -0.09 5.08 11.62
CA ILE A 113 -0.59 3.72 11.87
C ILE A 113 0.53 2.86 12.42
N ALA A 114 1.72 2.87 11.80
CA ALA A 114 2.85 2.03 12.19
C ALA A 114 3.43 2.35 13.60
N GLU A 115 3.33 3.61 14.03
CA GLU A 115 3.84 4.05 15.34
C GLU A 115 2.86 3.82 16.49
N ASN A 116 1.56 3.67 16.21
CA ASN A 116 0.52 3.61 17.25
C ASN A 116 -0.26 2.29 17.30
N TYR A 117 -0.13 1.42 16.29
CA TYR A 117 -0.89 0.17 16.17
C TYR A 117 0.04 -1.01 15.90
N GLU A 118 -0.35 -2.19 16.37
CA GLU A 118 0.37 -3.46 16.18
C GLU A 118 -0.12 -4.24 14.95
N LEU A 119 -0.96 -3.65 14.11
CA LEU A 119 -1.50 -4.28 12.90
C LEU A 119 -0.37 -4.80 11.99
N PRO A 120 -0.32 -6.10 11.68
CA PRO A 120 0.76 -6.68 10.88
C PRO A 120 0.75 -6.25 9.41
N TYR A 121 -0.43 -5.91 8.87
CA TYR A 121 -0.56 -5.50 7.48
C TYR A 121 -1.80 -4.62 7.26
N TYR A 122 -1.61 -3.52 6.57
CA TYR A 122 -2.70 -2.64 6.15
C TYR A 122 -2.44 -2.04 4.77
N THR A 123 -3.49 -1.58 4.10
CA THR A 123 -3.41 -1.02 2.75
C THR A 123 -4.15 0.30 2.67
N LEU A 124 -3.62 1.22 1.89
CA LEU A 124 -4.36 2.41 1.44
C LEU A 124 -5.07 2.06 0.13
N SER A 125 -6.39 2.11 0.13
CA SER A 125 -7.22 1.59 -0.96
C SER A 125 -8.16 2.67 -1.50
N PRO A 126 -7.66 3.59 -2.36
CA PRO A 126 -8.51 4.60 -3.01
C PRO A 126 -9.44 3.95 -4.02
N THR A 127 -10.61 4.57 -4.23
CA THR A 127 -11.47 4.30 -5.39
C THR A 127 -11.09 5.27 -6.52
N TYR A 128 -11.04 4.76 -7.75
CA TYR A 128 -10.76 5.55 -8.93
C TYR A 128 -11.54 5.02 -10.15
N SER A 129 -11.63 5.83 -11.18
CA SER A 129 -12.31 5.44 -12.41
C SER A 129 -11.38 5.55 -13.62
N VAL A 130 -11.67 4.81 -14.68
CA VAL A 130 -10.89 4.81 -15.92
C VAL A 130 -11.82 5.02 -17.10
N CYS A 131 -11.54 6.05 -17.88
CA CYS A 131 -12.14 6.28 -19.18
C CYS A 131 -11.23 5.71 -20.28
N ALA A 132 -11.77 5.00 -21.25
CA ALA A 132 -10.99 4.43 -22.34
C ALA A 132 -10.21 5.48 -23.15
N ASP A 133 -10.72 6.72 -23.25
CA ASP A 133 -10.08 7.78 -24.02
C ASP A 133 -9.28 8.77 -23.19
N HIS A 134 -9.70 9.01 -21.93
CA HIS A 134 -9.13 10.06 -21.07
C HIS A 134 -8.32 9.47 -19.90
N GLY A 135 -8.26 8.13 -19.78
CA GLY A 135 -7.49 7.45 -18.75
C GLY A 135 -8.05 7.63 -17.35
N TYR A 136 -7.17 7.86 -16.39
CA TYR A 136 -7.47 7.94 -14.96
C TYR A 136 -8.35 9.13 -14.59
N LEU A 137 -9.36 8.86 -13.77
CA LEU A 137 -10.27 9.84 -13.16
C LEU A 137 -10.30 9.62 -11.64
N THR A 138 -10.24 10.69 -10.87
CA THR A 138 -10.28 10.63 -9.41
C THR A 138 -11.66 10.22 -8.90
N GLY A 139 -11.70 9.32 -7.93
CA GLY A 139 -12.92 8.90 -7.23
C GLY A 139 -13.86 8.04 -8.07
N GLU A 140 -15.07 7.91 -7.59
CA GLU A 140 -16.14 7.10 -8.20
C GLU A 140 -16.90 7.89 -9.25
N GLN A 141 -16.65 7.64 -10.52
CA GLN A 141 -17.29 8.31 -11.64
C GLN A 141 -17.73 7.29 -12.69
N TYR A 142 -19.03 7.03 -12.81
CA TYR A 142 -19.61 6.11 -13.80
C TYR A 142 -19.69 6.68 -15.21
N LYS A 143 -19.51 7.99 -15.35
CA LYS A 143 -19.44 8.69 -16.63
C LYS A 143 -18.23 9.62 -16.64
N CYS A 144 -17.51 9.63 -17.74
CA CYS A 144 -16.40 10.52 -17.92
C CYS A 144 -16.87 12.00 -17.96
N PRO A 145 -16.34 12.89 -17.12
CA PRO A 145 -16.73 14.29 -17.10
C PRO A 145 -16.32 15.04 -18.38
N ILE A 146 -15.36 14.49 -19.15
CA ILE A 146 -14.83 15.12 -20.37
C ILE A 146 -15.66 14.72 -21.60
N CYS A 147 -15.96 13.40 -21.78
CA CYS A 147 -16.64 12.93 -22.99
C CYS A 147 -18.03 12.29 -22.76
N GLY A 148 -18.49 12.20 -21.50
CA GLY A 148 -19.79 11.62 -21.15
C GLY A 148 -19.90 10.09 -21.30
N ARG A 149 -18.87 9.39 -21.83
CA ARG A 149 -18.87 7.95 -21.98
C ARG A 149 -18.83 7.22 -20.66
N LYS A 150 -19.30 5.97 -20.63
CA LYS A 150 -19.18 5.08 -19.47
C LYS A 150 -17.71 4.87 -19.12
N THR A 151 -17.44 4.80 -17.83
CA THR A 151 -16.12 4.52 -17.25
C THR A 151 -16.17 3.22 -16.49
N GLU A 152 -15.02 2.63 -16.24
CA GLU A 152 -14.86 1.53 -15.29
C GLU A 152 -14.43 2.10 -13.92
N VAL A 153 -15.24 1.81 -12.89
CA VAL A 153 -14.93 2.21 -11.51
C VAL A 153 -14.16 1.09 -10.84
N TYR A 154 -12.94 1.36 -10.40
CA TYR A 154 -12.07 0.40 -9.76
C TYR A 154 -12.04 0.60 -8.26
N SER A 155 -12.27 -0.46 -7.52
CA SER A 155 -12.06 -0.52 -6.08
C SER A 155 -11.53 -1.89 -5.68
N ARG A 156 -10.99 -2.00 -4.45
CA ARG A 156 -10.49 -3.26 -3.94
C ARG A 156 -11.67 -4.15 -3.52
N ILE A 157 -11.79 -5.33 -4.12
CA ILE A 157 -12.86 -6.27 -3.83
C ILE A 157 -12.53 -7.14 -2.60
N THR A 158 -11.36 -7.76 -2.61
CA THR A 158 -10.74 -8.47 -1.47
C THR A 158 -9.26 -8.08 -1.40
N GLY A 159 -8.37 -8.89 -1.95
CA GLY A 159 -6.92 -8.59 -2.01
C GLY A 159 -6.47 -7.79 -3.25
N TYR A 160 -7.33 -7.55 -4.24
CA TYR A 160 -6.98 -6.95 -5.53
C TYR A 160 -8.05 -5.97 -6.04
N TYR A 161 -7.68 -5.14 -7.02
CA TYR A 161 -8.59 -4.20 -7.68
C TYR A 161 -9.31 -4.87 -8.84
N ARG A 162 -10.61 -4.57 -8.96
CA ARG A 162 -11.45 -5.02 -10.07
C ARG A 162 -12.53 -3.97 -10.35
N PRO A 163 -12.98 -3.80 -11.62
CA PRO A 163 -14.13 -2.96 -11.91
C PRO A 163 -15.35 -3.36 -11.09
N VAL A 164 -15.93 -2.41 -10.37
CA VAL A 164 -17.10 -2.66 -9.49
C VAL A 164 -18.27 -3.23 -10.27
N GLN A 165 -18.42 -2.85 -11.53
CA GLN A 165 -19.46 -3.33 -12.44
C GLN A 165 -19.39 -4.86 -12.70
N ASN A 166 -18.26 -5.49 -12.41
CA ASN A 166 -18.00 -6.92 -12.61
C ASN A 166 -18.02 -7.73 -11.31
N TRP A 167 -18.49 -7.13 -10.21
CA TRP A 167 -18.58 -7.82 -8.92
C TRP A 167 -19.85 -8.66 -8.83
N ASN A 168 -19.84 -9.67 -7.96
CA ASN A 168 -21.05 -10.40 -7.63
C ASN A 168 -22.00 -9.54 -6.77
N ASP A 169 -23.28 -9.94 -6.70
CA ASP A 169 -24.32 -9.16 -6.03
C ASP A 169 -23.95 -8.79 -4.59
N GLY A 170 -23.42 -9.75 -3.81
CA GLY A 170 -23.04 -9.52 -2.42
C GLY A 170 -21.89 -8.51 -2.26
N LYS A 171 -20.90 -8.59 -3.14
CA LYS A 171 -19.78 -7.64 -3.14
C LYS A 171 -20.20 -6.26 -3.68
N SER A 172 -21.12 -6.22 -4.64
CA SER A 172 -21.71 -4.98 -5.11
C SER A 172 -22.52 -4.29 -3.99
N GLN A 173 -23.26 -5.08 -3.20
CA GLN A 173 -23.97 -4.55 -2.03
C GLN A 173 -22.98 -4.07 -0.95
N GLU A 174 -21.94 -4.85 -0.67
CA GLU A 174 -20.87 -4.43 0.26
C GLU A 174 -20.23 -3.10 -0.17
N PHE A 175 -20.03 -2.90 -1.48
CA PHE A 175 -19.49 -1.64 -1.99
C PHE A 175 -20.45 -0.46 -1.77
N GLN A 176 -21.75 -0.67 -1.96
CA GLN A 176 -22.77 0.36 -1.70
C GLN A 176 -22.88 0.70 -0.21
N ASP A 177 -22.75 -0.29 0.66
CA ASP A 177 -22.80 -0.12 2.12
C ASP A 177 -21.52 0.50 2.68
N ARG A 178 -20.46 0.60 1.87
CA ARG A 178 -19.13 1.03 2.32
C ARG A 178 -19.11 2.50 2.68
N LYS A 179 -18.78 2.78 3.93
CA LYS A 179 -18.34 4.11 4.34
C LYS A 179 -16.87 4.27 4.01
N THR A 180 -16.55 5.29 3.24
CA THR A 180 -15.16 5.62 2.93
C THR A 180 -14.57 6.48 4.02
N TYR A 181 -13.35 6.16 4.43
CA TYR A 181 -12.66 6.94 5.45
C TYR A 181 -12.26 8.30 4.89
N ALA A 182 -12.61 9.36 5.62
CA ALA A 182 -12.21 10.71 5.26
C ALA A 182 -10.76 10.95 5.68
N ALA A 183 -9.86 11.05 4.71
CA ALA A 183 -8.43 11.26 4.96
C ALA A 183 -8.11 12.59 5.68
N CYS A 184 -9.04 13.55 5.68
CA CYS A 184 -8.86 14.90 6.23
C CYS A 184 -9.76 15.24 7.43
N ALA A 185 -10.76 14.43 7.77
CA ALA A 185 -11.72 14.80 8.81
C ALA A 185 -11.20 14.63 10.25
N SER A 186 -10.13 13.88 10.43
CA SER A 186 -9.57 13.57 11.76
C SER A 186 -8.40 14.47 12.19
N THR A 187 -8.32 15.71 11.65
CA THR A 187 -7.30 16.68 12.11
C THR A 187 -7.67 17.38 13.41
N ALA A 188 -8.88 17.14 13.96
CA ALA A 188 -9.40 17.98 15.05
C ALA A 188 -9.04 17.54 16.46
N ASP A 189 -8.76 16.27 16.77
CA ASP A 189 -8.39 15.88 18.14
C ASP A 189 -7.41 14.70 18.16
N PHE A 190 -6.26 14.93 17.63
CA PHE A 190 -5.17 14.03 17.93
C PHE A 190 -4.59 14.41 19.28
N ARG A 191 -4.83 13.58 20.30
CA ARG A 191 -4.04 13.60 21.51
C ARG A 191 -2.60 13.84 21.08
N ALA A 192 -2.07 14.98 21.46
CA ALA A 192 -0.69 15.36 21.25
C ALA A 192 0.21 14.29 21.89
N VAL A 193 0.50 13.22 21.19
CA VAL A 193 1.73 12.52 21.39
C VAL A 193 2.76 13.56 21.03
N LYS A 194 3.56 13.98 22.02
CA LYS A 194 4.75 14.77 21.77
C LYS A 194 5.58 13.97 20.78
N THR A 195 5.36 14.19 19.50
CA THR A 195 6.34 13.89 18.49
C THR A 195 7.49 14.83 18.78
N GLU A 196 8.52 14.36 19.50
CA GLU A 196 9.84 14.83 19.17
C GLU A 196 9.91 14.64 17.65
N GLU A 197 10.04 15.73 16.94
CA GLU A 197 10.34 15.74 15.51
C GLU A 197 11.63 14.93 15.36
N VAL A 198 11.48 13.60 15.17
CA VAL A 198 12.57 12.85 14.57
C VAL A 198 12.63 13.41 13.16
N PRO A 199 13.70 14.13 12.81
CA PRO A 199 13.81 14.70 11.49
C PRO A 199 13.54 13.55 10.52
N LEU A 200 12.54 13.71 9.63
CA LEU A 200 12.47 12.90 8.42
C LEU A 200 13.90 12.80 7.91
N PRO A 201 14.38 11.62 7.48
CA PRO A 201 15.65 11.57 6.78
C PRO A 201 15.56 12.69 5.76
N GLN A 202 16.30 13.77 6.00
CA GLN A 202 16.37 14.88 5.07
C GLN A 202 16.77 14.18 3.78
N GLU A 203 15.91 14.26 2.77
CA GLU A 203 16.39 14.04 1.42
C GLU A 203 17.68 14.86 1.38
N PRO A 204 18.82 14.29 1.02
CA PRO A 204 20.06 15.06 0.97
C PRO A 204 19.68 16.32 0.22
N GLU A 205 19.86 17.47 0.85
CA GLU A 205 19.55 18.76 0.25
C GLU A 205 20.10 18.69 -1.16
N GLN A 206 19.21 18.73 -2.14
CA GLN A 206 19.60 18.69 -3.54
C GLN A 206 20.49 19.91 -3.73
N GLN A 207 21.80 19.69 -3.63
CA GLN A 207 22.75 20.66 -4.13
C GLN A 207 22.45 20.75 -5.62
N ALA A 208 21.72 21.76 -5.97
CA ALA A 208 21.31 22.02 -7.33
C ALA A 208 22.57 22.13 -8.18
N GLY A 209 22.79 21.13 -9.05
CA GLY A 209 23.73 21.24 -10.13
C GLY A 209 24.95 20.35 -10.15
N GLU A 210 25.22 19.49 -9.16
CA GLU A 210 26.40 18.60 -9.23
C GLU A 210 26.07 17.25 -9.88
N THR A 211 26.72 16.99 -11.01
CA THR A 211 26.73 15.68 -11.65
C THR A 211 27.93 14.88 -11.14
N LEU A 212 27.67 13.77 -10.45
CA LEU A 212 28.69 12.93 -9.81
C LEU A 212 28.84 11.59 -10.54
N LEU A 213 30.07 11.23 -10.92
CA LEU A 213 30.37 9.92 -11.47
C LEU A 213 31.11 9.05 -10.46
N PHE A 214 30.44 8.08 -9.89
CA PHE A 214 31.03 7.11 -8.97
C PHE A 214 31.78 6.01 -9.73
N VAL A 215 33.05 5.83 -9.39
CA VAL A 215 33.95 4.88 -10.02
C VAL A 215 34.71 4.04 -9.00
N THR A 216 35.32 2.93 -9.44
CA THR A 216 36.31 2.18 -8.65
C THR A 216 37.58 2.02 -9.46
N LYS A 217 38.73 1.91 -8.79
CA LYS A 217 40.07 1.84 -9.42
C LYS A 217 40.21 0.65 -10.38
N THR A 218 39.47 -0.42 -10.14
CA THR A 218 39.59 -1.69 -10.90
C THR A 218 38.47 -1.95 -11.91
N CYS A 219 37.53 -1.00 -12.05
CA CYS A 219 36.34 -1.22 -12.88
C CYS A 219 36.61 -0.99 -14.40
N PRO A 220 36.54 -2.00 -15.25
CA PRO A 220 36.73 -1.85 -16.69
C PRO A 220 35.64 -1.01 -17.36
N ASN A 221 34.41 -1.06 -16.88
CA ASN A 221 33.29 -0.30 -17.40
C ASN A 221 33.41 1.22 -17.15
N CYS A 222 34.14 1.62 -16.10
CA CYS A 222 34.42 3.03 -15.84
C CYS A 222 35.30 3.66 -16.93
N ARG A 223 36.19 2.87 -17.56
CA ARG A 223 37.03 3.33 -18.70
C ARG A 223 36.21 3.57 -19.96
N ILE A 224 35.06 2.89 -20.10
CA ILE A 224 34.16 3.04 -21.25
C ILE A 224 33.28 4.27 -21.09
N VAL A 225 32.82 4.53 -19.88
CA VAL A 225 31.81 5.58 -19.60
C VAL A 225 32.40 6.98 -19.63
N LYS A 226 33.64 7.18 -19.17
CA LYS A 226 34.28 8.49 -19.14
C LYS A 226 34.34 9.13 -20.55
N PRO A 227 34.88 8.48 -21.56
CA PRO A 227 34.89 9.05 -22.95
C PRO A 227 33.49 9.34 -23.50
N LEU A 228 32.48 8.53 -23.14
CA LEU A 228 31.10 8.76 -23.59
C LEU A 228 30.48 10.03 -22.98
N LEU A 229 30.75 10.30 -21.73
CA LEU A 229 30.29 11.52 -21.02
C LEU A 229 31.05 12.74 -21.55
N ASP A 230 32.36 12.62 -21.77
CA ASP A 230 33.21 13.68 -22.33
C ASP A 230 32.78 14.07 -23.74
N GLN A 231 32.48 13.09 -24.61
CA GLN A 231 31.97 13.31 -25.98
C GLN A 231 30.58 13.98 -25.97
N ALA A 232 29.78 13.69 -24.99
CA ALA A 232 28.44 14.29 -24.81
C ALA A 232 28.49 15.68 -24.13
N GLY A 233 29.67 16.17 -23.76
CA GLY A 233 29.83 17.48 -23.11
C GLY A 233 29.26 17.55 -21.68
N VAL A 234 29.05 16.41 -21.02
CA VAL A 234 28.52 16.36 -19.66
C VAL A 234 29.64 16.73 -18.67
N GLN A 235 29.43 17.80 -17.91
CA GLN A 235 30.33 18.17 -16.80
C GLN A 235 30.01 17.29 -15.60
N TYR A 236 31.00 16.59 -15.05
CA TYR A 236 30.83 15.69 -13.91
C TYR A 236 32.04 15.67 -12.99
N GLN A 237 31.83 15.41 -11.71
CA GLN A 237 32.86 15.16 -10.70
C GLN A 237 33.10 13.65 -10.55
N ILE A 238 34.37 13.23 -10.53
CA ILE A 238 34.72 11.83 -10.33
C ILE A 238 34.83 11.55 -8.84
N MET A 239 34.07 10.57 -8.36
CA MET A 239 34.04 10.13 -6.97
C MET A 239 34.51 8.67 -6.88
N ASP A 240 35.66 8.43 -6.25
CA ASP A 240 36.10 7.08 -5.96
C ASP A 240 35.26 6.50 -4.80
N VAL A 241 34.57 5.39 -5.03
CA VAL A 241 33.70 4.75 -4.02
C VAL A 241 34.47 4.36 -2.77
N ALA A 242 35.77 4.03 -2.88
CA ALA A 242 36.59 3.66 -1.75
C ALA A 242 36.93 4.87 -0.84
N GLU A 243 37.04 6.05 -1.45
CA GLU A 243 37.37 7.30 -0.74
C GLU A 243 36.11 8.02 -0.22
N HIS A 244 34.93 7.78 -0.85
CA HIS A 244 33.66 8.45 -0.56
C HIS A 244 32.56 7.45 -0.18
N GLN A 245 32.85 6.53 0.76
CA GLN A 245 31.92 5.45 1.13
C GLN A 245 30.59 5.93 1.69
N GLU A 246 30.59 6.97 2.52
CA GLU A 246 29.36 7.50 3.12
C GLU A 246 28.45 8.13 2.06
N LEU A 247 29.03 8.86 1.11
CA LEU A 247 28.30 9.43 -0.01
C LEU A 247 27.77 8.35 -0.95
N ALA A 248 28.54 7.30 -1.22
CA ALA A 248 28.10 6.16 -2.00
C ALA A 248 26.93 5.39 -1.33
N LYS A 249 26.92 5.28 0.00
CA LYS A 249 25.83 4.70 0.78
C LYS A 249 24.57 5.57 0.75
N SER A 250 24.70 6.90 0.86
CA SER A 250 23.54 7.82 0.81
C SER A 250 22.78 7.69 -0.52
N TYR A 251 23.49 7.53 -1.64
CA TYR A 251 22.89 7.26 -2.94
C TYR A 251 22.52 5.79 -3.18
N LYS A 252 22.68 4.90 -2.18
CA LYS A 252 22.38 3.46 -2.23
C LYS A 252 23.02 2.76 -3.44
N LEU A 253 24.25 3.12 -3.75
CA LEU A 253 24.95 2.59 -4.93
C LEU A 253 25.23 1.10 -4.79
N LYS A 254 24.87 0.33 -5.83
CA LYS A 254 25.04 -1.13 -5.85
C LYS A 254 26.20 -1.58 -6.73
N GLN A 255 26.66 -0.74 -7.67
CA GLN A 255 27.74 -1.06 -8.58
C GLN A 255 28.36 0.22 -9.18
N ALA A 256 29.59 0.10 -9.74
CA ALA A 256 30.26 1.15 -10.52
C ALA A 256 30.35 0.72 -12.00
N PRO A 257 30.31 1.67 -12.96
CA PRO A 257 30.09 3.10 -12.79
C PRO A 257 28.64 3.43 -12.48
N THR A 258 28.40 4.47 -11.67
CA THR A 258 27.06 5.07 -11.51
C THR A 258 27.19 6.59 -11.64
N LEU A 259 26.38 7.17 -12.53
CA LEU A 259 26.23 8.61 -12.69
C LEU A 259 25.04 9.07 -11.85
N VAL A 260 25.23 10.11 -11.05
CA VAL A 260 24.17 10.79 -10.29
C VAL A 260 24.00 12.18 -10.87
N VAL A 261 22.80 12.48 -11.35
CA VAL A 261 22.45 13.80 -11.91
C VAL A 261 21.21 14.29 -11.17
N ASN A 262 21.33 15.41 -10.48
CA ASN A 262 20.21 15.97 -9.70
C ASN A 262 19.52 14.93 -8.78
N GLY A 263 20.31 14.08 -8.11
CA GLY A 263 19.83 13.04 -7.22
C GLY A 263 19.29 11.76 -7.90
N VAL A 264 19.17 11.74 -9.23
CA VAL A 264 18.77 10.54 -10.01
C VAL A 264 19.98 9.70 -10.35
N THR A 265 19.93 8.40 -10.10
CA THR A 265 21.06 7.47 -10.33
C THR A 265 20.91 6.70 -11.64
N TYR A 266 21.93 6.75 -12.48
CA TYR A 266 22.03 5.99 -13.75
C TYR A 266 23.16 4.97 -13.61
N THR A 267 22.80 3.70 -13.46
CA THR A 267 23.72 2.65 -13.03
C THR A 267 24.26 1.83 -14.21
N GLY A 268 25.56 1.62 -14.23
CA GLY A 268 26.27 0.86 -15.28
C GLY A 268 26.31 1.57 -16.63
N VAL A 269 26.96 0.94 -17.61
CA VAL A 269 27.12 1.51 -18.96
C VAL A 269 25.77 1.72 -19.65
N ALA A 270 24.83 0.79 -19.47
CA ALA A 270 23.50 0.86 -20.09
C ALA A 270 22.66 2.02 -19.53
N GLY A 271 22.63 2.20 -18.19
CA GLY A 271 21.94 3.30 -17.55
C GLY A 271 22.48 4.67 -17.96
N ILE A 272 23.81 4.81 -18.01
CA ILE A 272 24.46 6.06 -18.44
C ILE A 272 24.21 6.36 -19.92
N LYS A 273 24.22 5.34 -20.79
CA LYS A 273 23.82 5.51 -22.21
C LYS A 273 22.35 5.92 -22.37
N SER A 274 21.46 5.47 -21.48
CA SER A 274 20.06 5.89 -21.49
C SER A 274 19.91 7.36 -21.09
N TYR A 275 20.68 7.85 -20.12
CA TYR A 275 20.75 9.27 -19.79
C TYR A 275 21.21 10.13 -20.96
N LEU A 276 22.24 9.71 -21.71
CA LEU A 276 22.78 10.45 -22.84
C LEU A 276 21.85 10.49 -24.08
N LYS A 277 20.74 9.77 -24.08
CA LYS A 277 19.71 9.76 -25.14
C LYS A 277 18.52 10.65 -24.85
N GLN A 278 18.45 11.23 -23.63
CA GLN A 278 17.41 12.16 -23.22
C GLN A 278 17.74 13.59 -23.66
#